data_ee346cc708147d2e5dc1365a52c694d9
#
_entry.id   ee346cc708147d2e5dc1365a52c694d9
#
_cell.length_a   1.000
_cell.length_b   1.000
_cell.length_c   1.000
_cell.angle_alpha   90.00
_cell.angle_beta   90.00
_cell.angle_gamma   90.00
#
_symmetry.space_group_name_H-M   'P 1'
#
loop_
_entity.id
_entity.type
_entity.pdbx_description
1 polymer ?
#
loop_
_entity_poly.entity_id
_entity_poly.type
_entity_poly.pdbx_seq_one_letter_code
_entity_poly.pdbx_strand_id
1 'polypeptide(L)'
;MENYTLEGTPKTPSINFNLKQGALELKGRSIPENSIEFYKPLIDALDRYATIAQATTTVHVQLEYFNTSSSKCILDVFKKNVWIFMFSF
;
A
#
# COMPACT_ATOMS: atom_id res chain seq x y z
N MET A 1 -6.90 15.45 5.36
CA MET A 1 -6.00 14.32 5.65
C MET A 1 -4.91 14.26 4.60
N GLU A 2 -3.69 14.07 5.04
CA GLU A 2 -2.53 14.13 4.15
C GLU A 2 -2.35 12.84 3.36
N ASN A 3 -1.84 12.98 2.14
CA ASN A 3 -1.44 11.82 1.34
C ASN A 3 -0.19 11.19 1.95
N TYR A 4 -0.06 9.89 1.78
CA TYR A 4 1.16 9.19 2.15
C TYR A 4 1.91 8.80 0.89
N THR A 5 3.11 9.33 0.72
CA THR A 5 3.94 9.06 -0.46
C THR A 5 5.35 8.69 -0.03
N LEU A 6 5.96 7.80 -0.81
CA LEU A 6 7.32 7.33 -0.55
C LEU A 6 7.97 6.98 -1.88
N GLU A 7 9.20 7.46 -2.08
CA GLU A 7 9.93 7.11 -3.29
C GLU A 7 10.46 5.68 -3.22
N GLY A 8 10.45 5.00 -4.36
CA GLY A 8 11.00 3.66 -4.47
C GLY A 8 12.51 3.64 -4.40
N THR A 9 13.05 2.51 -3.96
CA THR A 9 14.49 2.22 -3.96
C THR A 9 14.70 0.86 -4.61
N PRO A 10 15.94 0.43 -4.84
CA PRO A 10 16.17 -0.93 -5.37
C PRO A 10 15.59 -2.05 -4.49
N LYS A 11 15.33 -1.77 -3.22
CA LYS A 11 14.83 -2.78 -2.28
C LYS A 11 13.43 -2.52 -1.76
N THR A 12 12.88 -1.32 -1.98
CA THR A 12 11.57 -0.95 -1.46
C THR A 12 10.71 -0.30 -2.53
N PRO A 13 9.40 -0.55 -2.53
CA PRO A 13 8.55 0.00 -3.56
C PRO A 13 8.28 1.48 -3.37
N SER A 14 7.89 2.15 -4.44
CA SER A 14 7.27 3.46 -4.31
C SER A 14 5.84 3.28 -3.81
N ILE A 15 5.40 4.20 -2.98
CA ILE A 15 4.05 4.20 -2.43
C ILE A 15 3.44 5.56 -2.70
N ASN A 16 2.23 5.55 -3.25
CA ASN A 16 1.48 6.77 -3.47
C ASN A 16 0.03 6.51 -3.04
N PHE A 17 -0.32 7.02 -1.87
CA PHE A 17 -1.65 6.85 -1.33
C PHE A 17 -2.33 8.21 -1.23
N ASN A 18 -3.28 8.45 -2.13
CA ASN A 18 -4.09 9.66 -2.15
C ASN A 18 -5.38 9.41 -1.36
N LEU A 19 -5.43 9.91 -0.14
CA LEU A 19 -6.54 9.63 0.76
C LEU A 19 -7.83 10.30 0.31
N LYS A 20 -7.74 11.47 -0.33
CA LYS A 20 -8.93 12.15 -0.84
C LYS A 20 -9.61 11.36 -1.95
N GLN A 21 -8.80 10.80 -2.85
CA GLN A 21 -9.33 10.05 -3.99
C GLN A 21 -9.59 8.59 -3.67
N GLY A 22 -9.05 8.09 -2.57
CA GLY A 22 -9.12 6.68 -2.26
C GLY A 22 -8.32 5.85 -3.26
N ALA A 23 -7.10 6.30 -3.60
CA ALA A 23 -6.26 5.63 -4.58
C ALA A 23 -4.89 5.32 -3.97
N LEU A 24 -4.54 4.04 -3.97
CA LEU A 24 -3.25 3.55 -3.47
C LEU A 24 -2.50 2.88 -4.60
N GLU A 25 -1.24 3.24 -4.76
CA GLU A 25 -0.37 2.64 -5.76
C GLU A 25 0.93 2.16 -5.12
N LEU A 26 1.29 0.91 -5.39
CA LEU A 26 2.56 0.31 -5.00
C LEU A 26 3.29 -0.14 -6.24
N LYS A 27 4.52 0.34 -6.46
CA LYS A 27 5.30 -0.01 -7.65
C LYS A 27 6.75 -0.30 -7.32
N GLY A 28 7.33 -1.27 -8.03
CA GLY A 28 8.73 -1.56 -7.98
C GLY A 28 9.05 -2.89 -7.33
N ARG A 29 9.95 -2.90 -6.36
CA ARG A 29 10.41 -4.12 -5.70
C ARG A 29 10.19 -4.00 -4.21
N SER A 30 9.73 -5.07 -3.58
CA SER A 30 9.47 -5.08 -2.14
C SER A 30 10.29 -6.17 -1.46
N ILE A 31 11.52 -5.82 -1.11
CA ILE A 31 12.43 -6.71 -0.38
C ILE A 31 13.09 -5.95 0.79
N PRO A 32 12.29 -5.26 1.64
CA PRO A 32 12.86 -4.55 2.77
C PRO A 32 13.40 -5.54 3.80
N GLU A 33 14.36 -5.08 4.60
CA GLU A 33 14.94 -5.92 5.66
C GLU A 33 13.91 -6.23 6.74
N ASN A 34 13.03 -5.27 7.04
CA ASN A 34 11.96 -5.44 8.00
C ASN A 34 10.65 -4.96 7.38
N SER A 35 9.91 -5.91 6.81
CA SER A 35 8.67 -5.59 6.10
C SER A 35 7.59 -5.03 7.00
N ILE A 36 7.47 -5.52 8.22
CA ILE A 36 6.47 -5.04 9.17
C ILE A 36 6.70 -3.56 9.46
N GLU A 37 7.95 -3.21 9.77
CA GLU A 37 8.31 -1.83 10.05
C GLU A 37 8.14 -0.94 8.81
N PHE A 38 8.53 -1.46 7.65
CA PHE A 38 8.41 -0.70 6.41
C PHE A 38 6.96 -0.35 6.07
N TYR A 39 6.05 -1.31 6.21
CA TYR A 39 4.66 -1.11 5.84
C TYR A 39 3.80 -0.49 6.94
N LYS A 40 4.31 -0.39 8.17
CA LYS A 40 3.53 0.14 9.28
C LYS A 40 2.94 1.54 9.02
N PRO A 41 3.70 2.52 8.50
CA PRO A 41 3.10 3.83 8.21
C PRO A 41 1.96 3.76 7.21
N LEU A 42 2.07 2.88 6.21
CA LEU A 42 1.00 2.69 5.23
C LEU A 42 -0.24 2.07 5.89
N ILE A 43 -0.05 1.05 6.71
CA ILE A 43 -1.16 0.42 7.43
C ILE A 43 -1.85 1.44 8.34
N ASP A 44 -1.07 2.26 9.05
CA ASP A 44 -1.64 3.30 9.90
C ASP A 44 -2.42 4.34 9.08
N ALA A 45 -1.92 4.70 7.90
CA ALA A 45 -2.64 5.61 7.01
C ALA A 45 -3.96 5.00 6.52
N LEU A 46 -3.96 3.70 6.24
CA LEU A 46 -5.17 2.99 5.83
C LEU A 46 -6.19 2.92 6.96
N ASP A 47 -5.73 2.74 8.20
CA ASP A 47 -6.63 2.75 9.34
C ASP A 47 -7.30 4.12 9.51
N ARG A 48 -6.55 5.20 9.32
CA ARG A 48 -7.14 6.55 9.34
C ARG A 48 -8.09 6.76 8.16
N TYR A 49 -7.71 6.29 6.99
CA TYR A 49 -8.54 6.40 5.80
C TYR A 49 -9.88 5.68 5.97
N ALA A 50 -9.90 4.57 6.69
CA ALA A 50 -11.13 3.79 6.88
C ALA A 50 -12.26 4.60 7.48
N THR A 51 -11.95 5.67 8.23
CA THR A 51 -12.96 6.53 8.83
C THR A 51 -13.61 7.50 7.84
N ILE A 52 -12.96 7.74 6.70
CA ILE A 52 -13.43 8.67 5.68
C ILE A 52 -13.40 8.06 4.28
N ALA A 53 -13.43 6.73 4.20
CA ALA A 53 -13.24 6.01 2.95
C ALA A 53 -14.22 6.48 1.86
N GLN A 54 -13.69 6.58 0.64
CA GLN A 54 -14.51 6.85 -0.52
C GLN A 54 -15.40 5.64 -0.80
N ALA A 55 -16.46 5.85 -1.59
CA ALA A 55 -17.34 4.76 -2.00
C ALA A 55 -16.56 3.66 -2.74
N THR A 56 -15.54 4.06 -3.47
CA THR A 56 -14.64 3.14 -4.17
C THR A 56 -13.21 3.43 -3.77
N THR A 57 -12.49 2.40 -3.38
CA THR A 57 -11.05 2.50 -3.12
C THR A 57 -10.32 1.69 -4.18
N THR A 58 -9.42 2.33 -4.89
CA THR A 58 -8.64 1.68 -5.94
C THR A 58 -7.26 1.35 -5.41
N VAL A 59 -6.84 0.10 -5.56
CA VAL A 59 -5.50 -0.33 -5.19
C VAL A 59 -4.82 -0.89 -6.41
N HIS A 60 -3.70 -0.29 -6.79
CA HIS A 60 -2.90 -0.74 -7.93
C HIS A 60 -1.55 -1.21 -7.42
N VAL A 61 -1.29 -2.51 -7.57
CA VAL A 61 -0.02 -3.11 -7.15
C VAL A 61 0.71 -3.61 -8.39
N GLN A 62 1.88 -3.03 -8.64
CA GLN A 62 2.72 -3.41 -9.77
C GLN A 62 4.14 -3.65 -9.26
N LEU A 63 4.37 -4.85 -8.74
CA LEU A 63 5.65 -5.21 -8.15
C LEU A 63 6.40 -6.19 -9.05
N GLU A 64 7.65 -5.86 -9.34
CA GLU A 64 8.53 -6.76 -10.10
C GLU A 64 8.90 -7.97 -9.26
N TYR A 65 9.02 -7.76 -7.95
CA TYR A 65 9.40 -8.81 -7.01
C TYR A 65 9.00 -8.41 -5.61
N PHE A 66 8.67 -9.39 -4.78
CA PHE A 66 8.44 -9.17 -3.36
C PHE A 66 8.85 -10.42 -2.59
N ASN A 67 9.39 -10.24 -1.38
CA ASN A 67 9.77 -11.36 -0.53
C ASN A 67 8.57 -11.87 0.26
N THR A 68 8.75 -13.00 0.96
CA THR A 68 7.65 -13.65 1.67
C THR A 68 7.05 -12.76 2.75
N SER A 69 7.86 -12.04 3.51
CA SER A 69 7.35 -11.16 4.56
C SER A 69 6.59 -9.99 3.97
N SER A 70 6.98 -9.48 2.80
CA SER A 70 6.23 -8.44 2.11
C SER A 70 4.85 -8.93 1.69
N SER A 71 4.73 -10.17 1.24
CA SER A 71 3.43 -10.70 0.82
C SER A 71 2.41 -10.69 1.95
N LYS A 72 2.83 -10.98 3.18
CA LYS A 72 1.94 -10.89 4.34
C LYS A 72 1.49 -9.47 4.61
N CYS A 73 2.41 -8.52 4.52
CA CYS A 73 2.08 -7.11 4.75
C CYS A 73 1.15 -6.58 3.66
N ILE A 74 1.38 -6.98 2.41
CA ILE A 74 0.51 -6.59 1.30
C ILE A 74 -0.89 -7.15 1.48
N LEU A 75 -1.01 -8.39 1.97
CA LEU A 75 -2.32 -8.95 2.30
C LEU A 75 -3.00 -8.14 3.39
N ASP A 76 -2.26 -7.68 4.39
CA ASP A 76 -2.83 -6.83 5.44
C ASP A 76 -3.35 -5.52 4.87
N VAL A 77 -2.66 -4.95 3.88
CA VAL A 77 -3.16 -3.77 3.16
C VAL A 77 -4.52 -4.06 2.53
N PHE A 78 -4.65 -5.19 1.86
CA PHE A 78 -5.92 -5.57 1.24
C PHE A 78 -7.03 -5.78 2.27
N LYS A 79 -6.71 -6.34 3.43
CA LYS A 79 -7.69 -6.58 4.49
C LYS A 79 -8.19 -5.29 5.13
N LYS A 80 -7.39 -4.22 5.11
CA LYS A 80 -7.79 -2.92 5.68
C LYS A 80 -8.80 -2.21 4.81
N ASN A 81 -8.84 -2.52 3.52
CA ASN A 81 -9.76 -1.89 2.58
C ASN A 81 -10.92 -2.84 2.29
N VAL A 82 -12.11 -2.38 2.59
CA VAL A 82 -13.33 -3.17 2.35
C VAL A 82 -13.64 -3.25 0.86
N TRP A 83 -13.24 -2.24 0.08
CA TRP A 83 -13.55 -2.12 -1.34
C TRP A 83 -12.28 -1.97 -2.16
N ILE A 84 -11.78 -3.09 -2.68
CA ILE A 84 -10.60 -3.11 -3.54
C ILE A 84 -10.99 -3.59 -4.92
N PHE A 85 -10.63 -2.83 -5.95
CA PHE A 85 -11.13 -3.08 -7.29
C PHE A 85 -10.08 -3.36 -8.35
N MET A 86 -8.82 -3.00 -8.13
CA MET A 86 -7.83 -3.17 -9.18
C MET A 86 -6.46 -3.44 -8.62
N PHE A 87 -5.82 -4.47 -9.14
CA PHE A 87 -4.40 -4.68 -8.91
C PHE A 87 -3.80 -5.34 -10.14
N SER A 88 -2.48 -5.16 -10.35
CA SER A 88 -1.74 -5.85 -11.40
C SER A 88 -0.32 -6.12 -10.93
N PHE A 89 0.25 -7.20 -11.42
CA PHE A 89 1.60 -7.59 -11.11
C PHE A 89 2.44 -7.64 -12.38
#